data_8157a05cecbe2bdea25042755f73588a
#
_entry.id   8157a05cecbe2bdea25042755f73588a
#
_cell.length_a   1.000
_cell.length_b   1.000
_cell.length_c   1.000
_cell.angle_alpha   90.00
_cell.angle_beta   90.00
_cell.angle_gamma   90.00
#
_symmetry.space_group_name_H-M   'P 1'
#
loop_
_entity.id
_entity.type
_entity.pdbx_description
1 polymer ?
#
loop_
_entity_poly.entity_id
_entity_poly.type
_entity_poly.pdbx_seq_one_letter_code
_entity_poly.pdbx_strand_id
1 'polypeptide(L)'
;MHEGRFCPTKNGMGAVMVWIGIAFCLSQAAVFSGLNLGLFSMSRLRLEVSAKAGDPLAFYALALRRNANSMLATILWGNTAMTVLLALLSKSIMVGASAFVFATAVITLLGEIFPQAFFIRHALRMVVLLAPVLRVYQFLLYPVARPTGWLLDRMVGPEGIPWFSEQELQRVLMHQSQVGLTELGHVETTGAINFLALDDLPVGKEGEPLDPRSIIPIKIVDGRPVFPPFARLGEDPFLRQLEASGKKWVVLVDDVDQEPRFVLNVHYFLRAALLGGIEFNPVAFCHRPLIVHDSNQQLGQVLVRLTVQSEHFEDDVVDKDIILVWSDSKRIITGSDLLGRLLRGITRREPSGGPPIELAP
;
A
#
# COMPACT_ATOMS: atom_id res chain seq x y z
N MET A 1 50.97 64.00 27.20
CA MET A 1 49.92 64.01 28.24
C MET A 1 48.62 64.45 27.58
N HIS A 2 47.77 63.55 27.19
CA HIS A 2 46.35 63.81 26.95
C HIS A 2 45.57 62.60 27.44
N GLU A 3 45.09 62.79 28.63
CA GLU A 3 44.18 61.84 29.26
C GLU A 3 42.82 61.89 28.54
N GLY A 4 42.51 60.84 27.82
CA GLY A 4 41.18 60.63 27.28
C GLY A 4 40.22 60.26 28.42
N ARG A 5 39.37 61.20 28.82
CA ARG A 5 38.27 60.95 29.77
C ARG A 5 37.31 59.91 29.22
N PHE A 6 37.32 58.77 29.82
CA PHE A 6 36.31 57.75 29.71
C PHE A 6 34.99 58.26 30.33
N CYS A 7 33.96 58.46 29.56
CA CYS A 7 32.63 58.88 30.02
C CYS A 7 31.79 57.62 30.33
N PRO A 8 31.50 57.29 31.59
CA PRO A 8 30.98 55.95 31.94
C PRO A 8 29.45 55.86 32.09
N THR A 9 28.63 56.70 31.49
CA THR A 9 27.20 56.72 31.80
C THR A 9 26.25 56.45 30.63
N LYS A 10 26.71 56.13 29.42
CA LYS A 10 25.84 55.71 28.31
C LYS A 10 25.89 54.22 27.97
N ASN A 11 26.78 53.42 28.57
CA ASN A 11 27.06 52.05 28.16
C ASN A 11 26.15 51.00 28.79
N GLY A 12 25.48 51.24 29.90
CA GLY A 12 24.67 50.22 30.56
C GLY A 12 23.39 49.87 29.80
N MET A 13 22.64 50.89 29.37
CA MET A 13 21.37 50.67 28.68
C MET A 13 21.56 50.15 27.26
N GLY A 14 22.64 50.55 26.58
CA GLY A 14 23.03 49.98 25.27
C GLY A 14 23.43 48.52 25.33
N ALA A 15 24.21 48.17 26.34
CA ALA A 15 24.60 46.75 26.54
C ALA A 15 23.41 45.83 26.85
N VAL A 16 22.48 46.30 27.68
CA VAL A 16 21.22 45.54 27.97
C VAL A 16 20.40 45.33 26.68
N MET A 17 20.23 46.37 25.87
CA MET A 17 19.53 46.22 24.58
C MET A 17 20.18 45.21 23.63
N VAL A 18 21.49 45.19 23.56
CA VAL A 18 22.20 44.20 22.72
C VAL A 18 22.02 42.77 23.26
N TRP A 19 22.08 42.56 24.57
CA TRP A 19 21.77 41.24 25.16
C TRP A 19 20.33 40.79 24.91
N ILE A 20 19.35 41.68 25.00
CA ILE A 20 17.98 41.38 24.62
C ILE A 20 17.88 41.01 23.15
N GLY A 21 18.58 41.76 22.28
CA GLY A 21 18.66 41.41 20.84
C GLY A 21 19.29 40.04 20.58
N ILE A 22 20.38 39.71 21.27
CA ILE A 22 21.02 38.38 21.21
C ILE A 22 20.04 37.27 21.64
N ALA A 23 19.36 37.45 22.77
CA ALA A 23 18.40 36.48 23.28
C ALA A 23 17.21 36.29 22.32
N PHE A 24 16.72 37.38 21.73
CA PHE A 24 15.66 37.35 20.72
C PHE A 24 16.14 36.61 19.46
N CYS A 25 17.28 36.98 18.87
CA CYS A 25 17.83 36.32 17.70
C CYS A 25 18.06 34.83 17.92
N LEU A 26 18.60 34.45 19.09
CA LEU A 26 18.83 33.06 19.46
C LEU A 26 17.53 32.28 19.54
N SER A 27 16.50 32.85 20.18
CA SER A 27 15.19 32.21 20.28
C SER A 27 14.55 31.99 18.89
N GLN A 28 14.66 32.97 17.99
CA GLN A 28 14.14 32.85 16.62
C GLN A 28 14.94 31.87 15.78
N ALA A 29 16.28 31.88 15.89
CA ALA A 29 17.14 30.89 15.24
C ALA A 29 16.79 29.46 15.68
N ALA A 30 16.59 29.25 16.97
CA ALA A 30 16.15 27.98 17.52
C ALA A 30 14.79 27.53 16.97
N VAL A 31 13.83 28.43 16.83
CA VAL A 31 12.52 28.17 16.22
C VAL A 31 12.66 27.78 14.75
N PHE A 32 13.40 28.55 13.96
CA PHE A 32 13.60 28.25 12.53
C PHE A 32 14.34 26.92 12.33
N SER A 33 15.44 26.71 13.05
CA SER A 33 16.24 25.51 12.94
C SER A 33 15.46 24.26 13.37
N GLY A 34 14.72 24.35 14.47
CA GLY A 34 13.84 23.28 14.92
C GLY A 34 12.69 22.99 13.94
N LEU A 35 12.02 24.04 13.40
CA LEU A 35 10.95 23.89 12.43
C LEU A 35 11.44 23.30 11.11
N ASN A 36 12.64 23.66 10.66
CA ASN A 36 13.22 23.11 9.45
C ASN A 36 13.27 21.58 9.53
N LEU A 37 13.88 21.05 10.55
CA LEU A 37 14.03 19.62 10.71
C LEU A 37 12.70 18.96 11.14
N GLY A 38 11.95 19.58 12.08
CA GLY A 38 10.67 19.06 12.54
C GLY A 38 9.63 18.93 11.42
N LEU A 39 9.50 19.94 10.55
CA LEU A 39 8.52 19.91 9.45
C LEU A 39 8.87 18.86 8.40
N PHE A 40 10.14 18.76 8.01
CA PHE A 40 10.57 17.89 6.92
C PHE A 40 10.99 16.48 7.33
N SER A 41 11.17 16.20 8.63
CA SER A 41 11.41 14.84 9.16
C SER A 41 10.18 13.93 9.08
N MET A 42 8.98 14.51 9.04
CA MET A 42 7.73 13.74 8.97
C MET A 42 7.47 13.27 7.53
N SER A 43 7.16 12.00 7.34
CA SER A 43 6.73 11.50 6.03
C SER A 43 5.41 12.15 5.60
N ARG A 44 5.35 12.68 4.39
CA ARG A 44 4.13 13.28 3.82
C ARG A 44 2.99 12.25 3.76
N LEU A 45 3.29 11.02 3.33
CA LEU A 45 2.32 9.93 3.29
C LEU A 45 1.72 9.67 4.68
N ARG A 46 2.55 9.59 5.71
CA ARG A 46 2.07 9.39 7.09
C ARG A 46 1.14 10.52 7.55
N LEU A 47 1.48 11.77 7.22
CA LEU A 47 0.62 12.93 7.52
C LEU A 47 -0.72 12.84 6.79
N GLU A 48 -0.73 12.43 5.50
CA GLU A 48 -1.96 12.28 4.73
C GLU A 48 -2.86 11.17 5.29
N VAL A 49 -2.27 10.02 5.65
CA VAL A 49 -3.01 8.91 6.26
C VAL A 49 -3.60 9.33 7.61
N SER A 50 -2.80 9.97 8.48
CA SER A 50 -3.28 10.44 9.78
C SER A 50 -4.36 11.53 9.66
N ALA A 51 -4.21 12.45 8.69
CA ALA A 51 -5.21 13.49 8.43
C ALA A 51 -6.54 12.89 7.93
N LYS A 52 -6.49 11.87 7.04
CA LYS A 52 -7.68 11.12 6.61
C LYS A 52 -8.33 10.31 7.74
N ALA A 53 -7.52 9.86 8.70
CA ALA A 53 -8.01 9.19 9.91
C ALA A 53 -8.63 10.15 10.96
N GLY A 54 -8.65 11.46 10.65
CA GLY A 54 -9.30 12.48 11.50
C GLY A 54 -8.38 13.17 12.50
N ASP A 55 -7.06 13.01 12.42
CA ASP A 55 -6.10 13.73 13.29
C ASP A 55 -6.01 15.22 12.86
N PRO A 56 -6.50 16.17 13.70
CA PRO A 56 -6.48 17.59 13.36
C PRO A 56 -5.05 18.14 13.27
N LEU A 57 -4.10 17.62 14.07
CA LEU A 57 -2.72 18.09 14.03
C LEU A 57 -2.05 17.73 12.72
N ALA A 58 -2.30 16.51 12.23
CA ALA A 58 -1.80 16.06 10.94
C ALA A 58 -2.37 16.88 9.78
N PHE A 59 -3.66 17.24 9.85
CA PHE A 59 -4.30 18.09 8.85
C PHE A 59 -3.65 19.49 8.78
N TYR A 60 -3.37 20.12 9.93
CA TYR A 60 -2.70 21.42 9.98
C TYR A 60 -1.25 21.35 9.49
N ALA A 61 -0.51 20.33 9.87
CA ALA A 61 0.87 20.11 9.40
C ALA A 61 0.93 19.90 7.88
N LEU A 62 -0.02 19.12 7.33
CA LEU A 62 -0.16 18.89 5.90
C LEU A 62 -0.48 20.20 5.15
N ALA A 63 -1.36 21.03 5.69
CA ALA A 63 -1.70 22.33 5.12
C ALA A 63 -0.48 23.27 5.03
N LEU A 64 0.41 23.25 6.04
CA LEU A 64 1.67 24.00 6.01
C LEU A 64 2.62 23.49 4.92
N ARG A 65 2.63 22.18 4.65
CA ARG A 65 3.48 21.57 3.61
C ARG A 65 2.92 21.68 2.19
N ARG A 66 1.76 22.28 2.00
CA ARG A 66 1.16 22.42 0.66
C ARG A 66 2.10 23.14 -0.32
N ASN A 67 2.87 24.11 0.18
CA ASN A 67 3.88 24.86 -0.57
C ASN A 67 5.26 24.62 0.06
N ALA A 68 5.72 23.36 0.08
CA ALA A 68 6.89 22.92 0.83
C ALA A 68 8.15 23.72 0.51
N ASN A 69 8.46 23.97 -0.76
CA ASN A 69 9.65 24.68 -1.17
C ASN A 69 9.63 26.19 -0.78
N SER A 70 8.46 26.83 -0.84
CA SER A 70 8.31 28.21 -0.36
C SER A 70 8.43 28.29 1.16
N MET A 71 7.91 27.29 1.88
CA MET A 71 8.03 27.20 3.32
C MET A 71 9.48 26.94 3.74
N LEU A 72 10.17 26.04 3.06
CA LEU A 72 11.60 25.76 3.24
C LEU A 72 12.44 27.03 3.04
N ALA A 73 12.19 27.75 1.95
CA ALA A 73 12.86 29.02 1.68
C ALA A 73 12.64 30.04 2.80
N THR A 74 11.38 30.16 3.30
CA THR A 74 11.07 31.06 4.43
C THR A 74 11.88 30.72 5.67
N ILE A 75 11.91 29.44 6.04
CA ILE A 75 12.64 28.94 7.21
C ILE A 75 14.14 29.20 7.06
N LEU A 76 14.72 28.90 5.90
CA LEU A 76 16.15 29.07 5.64
C LEU A 76 16.58 30.54 5.65
N TRP A 77 15.83 31.42 4.98
CA TRP A 77 16.09 32.84 5.00
C TRP A 77 15.95 33.43 6.39
N GLY A 78 14.92 33.03 7.13
CA GLY A 78 14.70 33.44 8.52
C GLY A 78 15.84 33.00 9.43
N ASN A 79 16.24 31.73 9.36
CA ASN A 79 17.32 31.19 10.15
C ASN A 79 18.65 31.92 9.86
N THR A 80 18.98 32.09 8.58
CA THR A 80 20.20 32.79 8.17
C THR A 80 20.21 34.23 8.63
N ALA A 81 19.09 34.96 8.48
CA ALA A 81 19.00 36.34 8.93
C ALA A 81 19.22 36.47 10.46
N MET A 82 18.61 35.58 11.26
CA MET A 82 18.74 35.60 12.70
C MET A 82 20.14 35.21 13.17
N THR A 83 20.78 34.23 12.57
CA THR A 83 22.14 33.80 12.92
C THR A 83 23.19 34.84 12.54
N VAL A 84 23.05 35.49 11.38
CA VAL A 84 23.93 36.59 10.97
C VAL A 84 23.76 37.81 11.91
N LEU A 85 22.50 38.20 12.22
CA LEU A 85 22.23 39.30 13.13
C LEU A 85 22.79 39.02 14.53
N LEU A 86 22.66 37.79 15.04
CA LEU A 86 23.23 37.37 16.32
C LEU A 86 24.75 37.49 16.32
N ALA A 87 25.41 37.05 15.24
CA ALA A 87 26.86 37.17 15.11
C ALA A 87 27.33 38.63 15.09
N LEU A 88 26.60 39.53 14.41
CA LEU A 88 26.89 40.97 14.39
C LEU A 88 26.69 41.61 15.77
N LEU A 89 25.60 41.28 16.48
CA LEU A 89 25.34 41.78 17.83
C LEU A 89 26.40 41.28 18.82
N SER A 90 26.85 40.04 18.70
CA SER A 90 27.95 39.50 19.57
C SER A 90 29.25 40.27 19.42
N LYS A 91 29.60 40.69 18.20
CA LYS A 91 30.78 41.52 17.95
C LYS A 91 30.70 42.92 18.58
N SER A 92 29.53 43.43 18.87
CA SER A 92 29.35 44.74 19.54
C SER A 92 29.67 44.72 21.04
N ILE A 93 29.65 43.55 21.65
CA ILE A 93 29.91 43.38 23.09
C ILE A 93 31.27 42.75 23.31
N MET A 94 31.67 41.80 22.45
CA MET A 94 32.92 41.05 22.57
C MET A 94 33.86 41.35 21.42
N VAL A 95 35.19 41.31 21.67
CA VAL A 95 36.20 41.67 20.68
C VAL A 95 37.03 40.43 20.27
N GLY A 96 37.29 40.34 18.96
CA GLY A 96 38.23 39.34 18.42
C GLY A 96 37.74 37.89 18.49
N ALA A 97 38.65 37.00 18.85
CA ALA A 97 38.41 35.55 18.88
C ALA A 97 37.32 35.13 19.87
N SER A 98 37.20 35.85 21.00
CA SER A 98 36.14 35.53 22.00
C SER A 98 34.72 35.71 21.47
N ALA A 99 34.49 36.74 20.65
CA ALA A 99 33.19 36.94 20.00
C ALA A 99 32.86 35.80 19.02
N PHE A 100 33.84 35.35 18.26
CA PHE A 100 33.70 34.22 17.34
C PHE A 100 33.41 32.93 18.06
N VAL A 101 34.18 32.56 19.08
CA VAL A 101 33.99 31.31 19.86
C VAL A 101 32.61 31.32 20.55
N PHE A 102 32.26 32.45 21.21
CA PHE A 102 30.97 32.62 21.85
C PHE A 102 29.80 32.47 20.86
N ALA A 103 29.85 33.24 19.77
CA ALA A 103 28.79 33.20 18.76
C ALA A 103 28.63 31.80 18.16
N THR A 104 29.76 31.15 17.77
CA THR A 104 29.79 29.81 17.22
C THR A 104 29.21 28.80 18.20
N ALA A 105 29.66 28.77 19.45
CA ALA A 105 29.19 27.81 20.44
C ALA A 105 27.73 28.01 20.79
N VAL A 106 27.27 29.28 20.97
CA VAL A 106 25.88 29.59 21.32
C VAL A 106 24.92 29.30 20.16
N ILE A 107 25.29 29.73 18.93
CA ILE A 107 24.46 29.46 17.75
C ILE A 107 24.34 27.96 17.55
N THR A 108 25.46 27.24 17.51
CA THR A 108 25.46 25.81 17.21
C THR A 108 24.73 25.00 18.26
N LEU A 109 25.00 25.21 19.54
CA LEU A 109 24.38 24.40 20.60
C LEU A 109 22.92 24.80 20.85
N LEU A 110 22.68 26.08 21.13
CA LEU A 110 21.36 26.54 21.58
C LEU A 110 20.45 26.97 20.40
N GLY A 111 21.05 27.45 19.29
CA GLY A 111 20.31 27.85 18.12
C GLY A 111 20.01 26.73 17.13
N GLU A 112 20.82 25.66 17.14
CA GLU A 112 20.67 24.59 16.14
C GLU A 112 20.51 23.19 16.77
N ILE A 113 21.53 22.64 17.45
CA ILE A 113 21.57 21.22 17.85
C ILE A 113 20.42 20.89 18.82
N PHE A 114 20.27 21.61 19.93
CA PHE A 114 19.22 21.32 20.90
C PHE A 114 17.81 21.49 20.34
N PRO A 115 17.48 22.60 19.63
CA PRO A 115 16.17 22.75 19.04
C PRO A 115 15.84 21.67 18.03
N GLN A 116 16.76 21.33 17.13
CA GLN A 116 16.58 20.27 16.14
C GLN A 116 16.29 18.92 16.81
N ALA A 117 17.11 18.52 17.79
CA ALA A 117 16.93 17.26 18.52
C ALA A 117 15.59 17.19 19.25
N PHE A 118 15.14 18.32 19.84
CA PHE A 118 13.85 18.40 20.53
C PHE A 118 12.67 18.36 19.54
N PHE A 119 12.74 19.11 18.45
CA PHE A 119 11.66 19.20 17.46
C PHE A 119 11.48 17.87 16.70
N ILE A 120 12.52 17.13 16.38
CA ILE A 120 12.38 15.81 15.75
C ILE A 120 11.50 14.89 16.60
N ARG A 121 11.71 14.89 17.92
CA ARG A 121 10.97 14.00 18.83
C ARG A 121 9.50 14.42 19.02
N HIS A 122 9.20 15.70 18.86
CA HIS A 122 7.86 16.27 19.08
C HIS A 122 7.34 17.00 17.83
N ALA A 123 7.76 16.57 16.64
CA ALA A 123 7.61 17.30 15.38
C ALA A 123 6.19 17.80 15.13
N LEU A 124 5.19 16.92 15.18
CA LEU A 124 3.81 17.26 14.88
C LEU A 124 3.25 18.36 15.81
N ARG A 125 3.46 18.23 17.12
CA ARG A 125 2.97 19.19 18.10
C ARG A 125 3.67 20.55 17.98
N MET A 126 5.01 20.55 17.80
CA MET A 126 5.80 21.77 17.72
C MET A 126 5.54 22.54 16.44
N VAL A 127 5.41 21.86 15.31
CA VAL A 127 5.07 22.48 14.02
C VAL A 127 3.70 23.15 14.08
N VAL A 128 2.69 22.51 14.65
CA VAL A 128 1.34 23.10 14.77
C VAL A 128 1.32 24.25 15.77
N LEU A 129 1.99 24.12 16.92
CA LEU A 129 2.10 25.18 17.93
C LEU A 129 2.73 26.45 17.35
N LEU A 130 3.79 26.30 16.55
CA LEU A 130 4.54 27.41 15.98
C LEU A 130 4.04 27.84 14.59
N ALA A 131 3.00 27.20 14.07
CA ALA A 131 2.39 27.55 12.79
C ALA A 131 2.00 29.03 12.65
N PRO A 132 1.41 29.71 13.68
CA PRO A 132 1.10 31.13 13.58
C PRO A 132 2.35 32.00 13.45
N VAL A 133 3.42 31.68 14.19
CA VAL A 133 4.71 32.38 14.09
C VAL A 133 5.30 32.23 12.69
N LEU A 134 5.26 30.99 12.16
CA LEU A 134 5.76 30.69 10.84
C LEU A 134 5.00 31.44 9.72
N ARG A 135 3.67 31.60 9.87
CA ARG A 135 2.85 32.39 8.93
C ARG A 135 3.22 33.89 8.94
N VAL A 136 3.52 34.45 10.10
CA VAL A 136 3.99 35.85 10.20
C VAL A 136 5.31 36.01 9.46
N TYR A 137 6.26 35.10 9.65
CA TYR A 137 7.53 35.14 8.92
C TYR A 137 7.35 34.85 7.43
N GLN A 138 6.46 33.98 7.04
CA GLN A 138 6.13 33.73 5.64
C GLN A 138 5.60 34.99 4.94
N PHE A 139 4.80 35.79 5.63
CA PHE A 139 4.34 37.08 5.14
C PHE A 139 5.49 38.11 5.06
N LEU A 140 6.31 38.22 6.11
CA LEU A 140 7.40 39.16 6.19
C LEU A 140 8.50 38.87 5.14
N LEU A 141 8.85 37.60 4.97
CA LEU A 141 9.91 37.14 4.05
C LEU A 141 9.38 36.82 2.65
N TYR A 142 8.06 37.03 2.40
CA TYR A 142 7.42 36.74 1.12
C TYR A 142 8.17 37.24 -0.11
N PRO A 143 8.69 38.49 -0.15
CA PRO A 143 9.37 39.02 -1.36
C PRO A 143 10.66 38.25 -1.70
N VAL A 144 11.29 37.59 -0.75
CA VAL A 144 12.52 36.81 -0.94
C VAL A 144 12.23 35.32 -0.99
N ALA A 145 11.39 34.82 -0.12
CA ALA A 145 11.09 33.39 -0.02
C ALA A 145 10.29 32.86 -1.23
N ARG A 146 9.38 33.65 -1.78
CA ARG A 146 8.57 33.22 -2.94
C ARG A 146 9.38 33.00 -4.22
N PRO A 147 10.24 33.93 -4.68
CA PRO A 147 11.08 33.68 -5.85
C PRO A 147 12.07 32.54 -5.62
N THR A 148 12.62 32.39 -4.40
CA THR A 148 13.48 31.26 -4.04
C THR A 148 12.70 29.94 -4.08
N GLY A 149 11.50 29.90 -3.52
CA GLY A 149 10.63 28.71 -3.57
C GLY A 149 10.24 28.34 -5.00
N TRP A 150 9.88 29.33 -5.84
CA TRP A 150 9.61 29.10 -7.26
C TRP A 150 10.83 28.53 -8.02
N LEU A 151 12.03 29.05 -7.71
CA LEU A 151 13.26 28.50 -8.29
C LEU A 151 13.50 27.05 -7.86
N LEU A 152 13.26 26.73 -6.61
CA LEU A 152 13.34 25.35 -6.09
C LEU A 152 12.32 24.43 -6.75
N ASP A 153 11.06 24.89 -6.92
CA ASP A 153 10.03 24.13 -7.63
C ASP A 153 10.42 23.81 -9.07
N ARG A 154 11.15 24.75 -9.73
CA ARG A 154 11.62 24.58 -11.10
C ARG A 154 12.84 23.64 -11.21
N MET A 155 13.73 23.64 -10.21
CA MET A 155 14.98 22.87 -10.23
C MET A 155 14.80 21.45 -9.68
N VAL A 156 14.06 21.30 -8.60
CA VAL A 156 13.90 20.04 -7.86
C VAL A 156 12.51 19.43 -8.09
N GLY A 157 11.54 20.27 -8.45
CA GLY A 157 10.14 19.89 -8.55
C GLY A 157 9.37 20.07 -7.24
N PRO A 158 8.03 20.01 -7.31
CA PRO A 158 7.18 20.03 -6.11
C PRO A 158 7.39 18.77 -5.29
N GLU A 159 7.22 18.88 -3.97
CA GLU A 159 7.25 17.73 -3.08
C GLU A 159 6.13 16.74 -3.45
N GLY A 160 6.49 15.66 -4.15
CA GLY A 160 5.59 14.57 -4.51
C GLY A 160 5.46 13.53 -3.37
N ILE A 161 4.36 12.80 -3.38
CA ILE A 161 4.28 11.56 -2.61
C ILE A 161 5.10 10.54 -3.40
N PRO A 162 6.10 9.87 -2.80
CA PRO A 162 6.76 8.79 -3.49
C PRO A 162 5.71 7.71 -3.83
N TRP A 163 5.57 7.44 -5.12
CA TRP A 163 4.76 6.32 -5.60
C TRP A 163 5.49 5.05 -5.17
N PHE A 164 4.89 4.32 -4.25
CA PHE A 164 5.39 2.99 -3.96
C PHE A 164 5.04 2.09 -5.13
N SER A 165 6.05 1.53 -5.76
CA SER A 165 5.82 0.41 -6.67
C SER A 165 5.31 -0.77 -5.84
N GLU A 166 4.52 -1.64 -6.46
CA GLU A 166 4.04 -2.85 -5.78
C GLU A 166 5.19 -3.68 -5.21
N GLN A 167 6.31 -3.76 -5.93
CA GLN A 167 7.52 -4.44 -5.47
C GLN A 167 8.14 -3.80 -4.23
N GLU A 168 8.09 -2.46 -4.10
CA GLU A 168 8.56 -1.77 -2.90
C GLU A 168 7.63 -2.04 -1.71
N LEU A 169 6.31 -2.05 -1.96
CA LEU A 169 5.32 -2.39 -0.94
C LEU A 169 5.53 -3.82 -0.43
N GLN A 170 5.72 -4.79 -1.33
CA GLN A 170 6.03 -6.18 -0.97
C GLN A 170 7.30 -6.27 -0.13
N ARG A 171 8.39 -5.56 -0.50
CA ARG A 171 9.64 -5.53 0.27
C ARG A 171 9.44 -4.94 1.66
N VAL A 172 8.69 -3.85 1.78
CA VAL A 172 8.37 -3.22 3.08
C VAL A 172 7.59 -4.18 3.96
N LEU A 173 6.57 -4.84 3.42
CA LEU A 173 5.77 -5.84 4.14
C LEU A 173 6.64 -7.02 4.62
N MET A 174 7.50 -7.56 3.74
CA MET A 174 8.43 -8.65 4.10
C MET A 174 9.39 -8.22 5.21
N HIS A 175 10.00 -7.04 5.09
CA HIS A 175 10.94 -6.56 6.09
C HIS A 175 10.26 -6.35 7.45
N GLN A 176 9.07 -5.78 7.48
CA GLN A 176 8.34 -5.52 8.72
C GLN A 176 7.92 -6.81 9.44
N SER A 177 7.53 -7.85 8.69
CA SER A 177 7.18 -9.15 9.29
C SER A 177 8.39 -9.86 9.93
N GLN A 178 9.60 -9.67 9.38
CA GLN A 178 10.83 -10.26 9.92
C GLN A 178 11.31 -9.57 11.19
N VAL A 179 11.12 -8.26 11.31
CA VAL A 179 11.62 -7.46 12.44
C VAL A 179 10.65 -7.43 13.62
N GLY A 180 9.41 -7.91 13.45
CA GLY A 180 8.40 -7.94 14.53
C GLY A 180 7.99 -6.56 15.05
N LEU A 181 8.19 -5.50 14.25
CA LEU A 181 7.88 -4.10 14.60
C LEU A 181 6.42 -3.71 14.32
N THR A 182 5.62 -4.61 13.76
CA THR A 182 4.20 -4.36 13.41
C THR A 182 3.30 -5.38 14.08
N GLU A 183 2.04 -4.98 14.26
CA GLU A 183 0.96 -5.88 14.70
C GLU A 183 0.61 -6.94 13.64
N LEU A 184 1.14 -6.80 12.41
CA LEU A 184 0.92 -7.75 11.32
C LEU A 184 1.74 -9.01 11.56
N GLY A 185 1.05 -10.13 11.75
CA GLY A 185 1.67 -11.44 11.87
C GLY A 185 2.20 -11.98 10.53
N HIS A 186 2.87 -13.13 10.59
CA HIS A 186 3.41 -13.80 9.40
C HIS A 186 2.30 -14.21 8.42
N VAL A 187 1.14 -14.59 8.93
CA VAL A 187 -0.02 -15.04 8.15
C VAL A 187 -0.57 -13.88 7.31
N GLU A 188 -0.85 -12.75 7.95
CA GLU A 188 -1.41 -11.57 7.30
C GLU A 188 -0.45 -11.00 6.24
N THR A 189 0.84 -10.93 6.57
CA THR A 189 1.85 -10.42 5.65
C THR A 189 2.01 -11.33 4.44
N THR A 190 2.12 -12.64 4.66
CA THR A 190 2.25 -13.62 3.56
C THR A 190 0.99 -13.63 2.71
N GLY A 191 -0.19 -13.56 3.33
CA GLY A 191 -1.48 -13.48 2.63
C GLY A 191 -1.57 -12.22 1.74
N ALA A 192 -1.19 -11.06 2.25
CA ALA A 192 -1.18 -9.82 1.49
C ALA A 192 -0.22 -9.88 0.28
N ILE A 193 0.98 -10.44 0.47
CA ILE A 193 1.96 -10.61 -0.62
C ILE A 193 1.45 -11.59 -1.68
N ASN A 194 0.84 -12.71 -1.25
CA ASN A 194 0.26 -13.68 -2.16
C ASN A 194 -0.90 -13.08 -2.99
N PHE A 195 -1.71 -12.21 -2.37
CA PHE A 195 -2.80 -11.53 -3.05
C PHE A 195 -2.28 -10.55 -4.12
N LEU A 196 -1.28 -9.73 -3.78
CA LEU A 196 -0.64 -8.83 -4.74
C LEU A 196 -0.01 -9.60 -5.90
N ALA A 197 0.68 -10.73 -5.61
CA ALA A 197 1.27 -11.56 -6.64
C ALA A 197 0.22 -12.31 -7.52
N LEU A 198 -1.00 -12.49 -7.03
CA LEU A 198 -2.10 -13.12 -7.76
C LEU A 198 -2.61 -12.24 -8.89
N ASP A 199 -2.63 -10.92 -8.66
CA ASP A 199 -3.15 -9.93 -9.60
C ASP A 199 -2.39 -9.93 -10.93
N ASP A 200 -1.06 -10.03 -10.87
CA ASP A 200 -0.16 -10.00 -12.02
C ASP A 200 0.03 -11.34 -12.74
N LEU A 201 -0.58 -12.41 -12.22
CA LEU A 201 -0.38 -13.75 -12.76
C LEU A 201 -1.17 -13.94 -14.06
N PRO A 202 -0.55 -14.41 -15.16
CA PRO A 202 -1.28 -14.82 -16.36
C PRO A 202 -2.19 -16.02 -16.06
N VAL A 203 -3.45 -15.98 -16.52
CA VAL A 203 -4.43 -17.06 -16.31
C VAL A 203 -3.98 -18.41 -16.85
N GLY A 204 -3.19 -18.43 -17.93
CA GLY A 204 -2.62 -19.63 -18.50
C GLY A 204 -1.59 -20.37 -17.60
N LYS A 205 -1.14 -19.75 -16.51
CA LYS A 205 -0.22 -20.34 -15.53
C LYS A 205 -0.92 -20.83 -14.25
N GLU A 206 -2.23 -20.64 -14.15
CA GLU A 206 -3.00 -21.02 -12.97
C GLU A 206 -3.97 -22.17 -13.27
N GLY A 207 -4.47 -22.81 -12.21
CA GLY A 207 -5.43 -23.91 -12.29
C GLY A 207 -4.84 -25.21 -12.87
N GLU A 208 -5.72 -26.14 -13.18
CA GLU A 208 -5.35 -27.45 -13.72
C GLU A 208 -5.56 -27.51 -15.23
N PRO A 209 -4.67 -28.25 -15.97
CA PRO A 209 -4.92 -28.53 -17.38
C PRO A 209 -6.16 -29.41 -17.52
N LEU A 210 -7.00 -29.11 -18.51
CA LEU A 210 -8.19 -29.90 -18.80
C LEU A 210 -7.79 -31.25 -19.45
N ASP A 211 -8.28 -32.34 -18.88
CA ASP A 211 -8.18 -33.66 -19.50
C ASP A 211 -9.14 -33.71 -20.71
N PRO A 212 -8.70 -34.12 -21.89
CA PRO A 212 -9.59 -34.26 -23.05
C PRO A 212 -10.84 -35.10 -22.78
N ARG A 213 -10.77 -36.09 -21.88
CA ARG A 213 -11.92 -36.89 -21.46
C ARG A 213 -12.96 -36.12 -20.62
N SER A 214 -12.58 -34.98 -20.08
CA SER A 214 -13.48 -34.06 -19.34
C SER A 214 -14.13 -33.02 -20.24
N ILE A 215 -13.96 -33.09 -21.55
CA ILE A 215 -14.61 -32.21 -22.53
C ILE A 215 -15.66 -33.07 -23.27
N ILE A 216 -16.94 -32.74 -23.06
CA ILE A 216 -18.05 -33.53 -23.61
C ILE A 216 -18.90 -32.64 -24.51
N PRO A 217 -19.04 -32.99 -25.81
CA PRO A 217 -19.95 -32.28 -26.70
C PRO A 217 -21.39 -32.58 -26.32
N ILE A 218 -22.23 -31.52 -26.28
CA ILE A 218 -23.64 -31.61 -25.95
C ILE A 218 -24.40 -30.62 -26.83
N LYS A 219 -25.61 -31.00 -27.19
CA LYS A 219 -26.51 -30.12 -27.96
C LYS A 219 -26.96 -28.96 -27.09
N ILE A 220 -26.86 -27.74 -27.59
CA ILE A 220 -27.35 -26.52 -26.94
C ILE A 220 -28.56 -26.00 -27.70
N VAL A 221 -29.73 -25.85 -27.05
CA VAL A 221 -30.93 -25.29 -27.65
C VAL A 221 -31.43 -24.15 -26.75
N ASP A 222 -31.64 -22.98 -27.33
CA ASP A 222 -32.08 -21.78 -26.61
C ASP A 222 -31.21 -21.44 -25.37
N GLY A 223 -29.90 -21.66 -25.49
CA GLY A 223 -28.92 -21.39 -24.41
C GLY A 223 -29.01 -22.37 -23.22
N ARG A 224 -29.65 -23.54 -23.40
CA ARG A 224 -29.75 -24.60 -22.39
C ARG A 224 -29.13 -25.90 -22.89
N PRO A 225 -28.42 -26.64 -22.06
CA PRO A 225 -27.88 -27.93 -22.43
C PRO A 225 -29.00 -28.96 -22.56
N VAL A 226 -29.01 -29.69 -23.66
CA VAL A 226 -29.93 -30.82 -23.90
C VAL A 226 -29.16 -32.10 -23.67
N PHE A 227 -29.40 -32.74 -22.53
CA PHE A 227 -28.73 -34.01 -22.19
C PHE A 227 -29.28 -35.15 -23.07
N PRO A 228 -28.44 -36.10 -23.46
CA PRO A 228 -28.91 -37.31 -24.12
C PRO A 228 -29.87 -38.05 -23.18
N PRO A 229 -30.84 -38.82 -23.73
CA PRO A 229 -31.67 -39.68 -22.88
C PRO A 229 -30.79 -40.72 -22.18
N PHE A 230 -30.83 -40.77 -20.87
CA PHE A 230 -30.07 -41.72 -20.05
C PHE A 230 -30.95 -42.38 -19.01
N ALA A 231 -30.65 -43.62 -18.74
CA ALA A 231 -31.24 -44.36 -17.63
C ALA A 231 -30.50 -43.99 -16.33
N ARG A 232 -31.25 -43.83 -15.24
CA ARG A 232 -30.63 -43.50 -13.92
C ARG A 232 -30.11 -44.77 -13.25
N LEU A 233 -29.24 -45.51 -13.97
CA LEU A 233 -28.64 -46.74 -13.58
C LEU A 233 -27.10 -46.63 -13.76
N GLY A 234 -26.33 -47.28 -12.87
CA GLY A 234 -24.86 -47.18 -12.91
C GLY A 234 -24.20 -47.76 -14.17
N GLU A 235 -24.98 -48.48 -15.02
CA GLU A 235 -24.50 -49.07 -16.28
C GLU A 235 -24.79 -48.17 -17.48
N ASP A 236 -25.47 -47.03 -17.32
CA ASP A 236 -25.80 -46.14 -18.39
C ASP A 236 -24.54 -45.57 -19.08
N PRO A 237 -24.43 -45.60 -20.40
CA PRO A 237 -23.24 -45.15 -21.13
C PRO A 237 -22.85 -43.70 -20.88
N PHE A 238 -23.82 -42.80 -20.75
CA PHE A 238 -23.58 -41.38 -20.50
C PHE A 238 -23.05 -41.17 -19.05
N LEU A 239 -23.64 -41.83 -18.07
CA LEU A 239 -23.17 -41.76 -16.69
C LEU A 239 -21.76 -42.37 -16.54
N ARG A 240 -21.48 -43.44 -17.26
CA ARG A 240 -20.14 -44.07 -17.33
C ARG A 240 -19.13 -43.16 -18.01
N GLN A 241 -19.52 -42.42 -19.05
CA GLN A 241 -18.65 -41.45 -19.68
C GLN A 241 -18.25 -40.30 -18.71
N LEU A 242 -19.22 -39.80 -17.96
CA LEU A 242 -18.98 -38.78 -16.93
C LEU A 242 -18.04 -39.32 -15.84
N GLU A 243 -18.28 -40.50 -15.33
CA GLU A 243 -17.44 -41.14 -14.31
C GLU A 243 -16.01 -41.41 -14.82
N ALA A 244 -15.87 -41.90 -16.08
CA ALA A 244 -14.58 -42.19 -16.68
C ALA A 244 -13.67 -40.97 -16.90
N SER A 245 -14.22 -39.75 -16.82
CA SER A 245 -13.44 -38.53 -16.79
C SER A 245 -12.55 -38.46 -15.56
N GLY A 246 -12.96 -39.07 -14.45
CA GLY A 246 -12.23 -39.03 -13.15
C GLY A 246 -12.09 -37.62 -12.56
N LYS A 247 -12.84 -36.64 -13.08
CA LYS A 247 -12.73 -35.25 -12.70
C LYS A 247 -14.01 -34.74 -12.01
N LYS A 248 -13.85 -33.84 -11.05
CA LYS A 248 -14.98 -33.18 -10.40
C LYS A 248 -15.79 -32.34 -11.40
N TRP A 249 -15.10 -31.72 -12.34
CA TRP A 249 -15.67 -30.79 -13.31
C TRP A 249 -15.48 -31.30 -14.74
N VAL A 250 -16.56 -31.33 -15.49
CA VAL A 250 -16.60 -31.67 -16.91
C VAL A 250 -17.09 -30.47 -17.69
N VAL A 251 -16.40 -30.10 -18.76
CA VAL A 251 -16.76 -28.99 -19.63
C VAL A 251 -17.72 -29.48 -20.70
N LEU A 252 -18.88 -28.85 -20.78
CA LEU A 252 -19.86 -29.13 -21.82
C LEU A 252 -19.66 -28.10 -22.96
N VAL A 253 -19.25 -28.61 -24.10
CA VAL A 253 -19.05 -27.80 -25.32
C VAL A 253 -20.26 -27.99 -26.25
N ASP A 254 -20.58 -26.96 -27.01
CA ASP A 254 -21.61 -27.05 -28.04
C ASP A 254 -21.13 -28.01 -29.14
N ASP A 255 -22.01 -28.90 -29.58
CA ASP A 255 -21.72 -29.89 -30.62
C ASP A 255 -21.49 -29.26 -32.02
N VAL A 256 -21.94 -28.03 -32.24
CA VAL A 256 -21.81 -27.30 -33.50
C VAL A 256 -20.50 -26.51 -33.59
N ASP A 257 -20.22 -25.65 -32.63
CA ASP A 257 -19.09 -24.72 -32.68
C ASP A 257 -17.91 -25.14 -31.78
N GLN A 258 -18.07 -26.20 -30.98
CA GLN A 258 -17.07 -26.71 -30.02
C GLN A 258 -16.65 -25.70 -28.97
N GLU A 259 -17.43 -24.62 -28.78
CA GLU A 259 -17.19 -23.63 -27.76
C GLU A 259 -17.75 -24.08 -26.39
N PRO A 260 -17.04 -23.83 -25.29
CA PRO A 260 -17.51 -24.17 -23.96
C PRO A 260 -18.71 -23.30 -23.57
N ARG A 261 -19.77 -23.92 -23.09
CA ARG A 261 -20.96 -23.20 -22.63
C ARG A 261 -21.24 -23.39 -21.15
N PHE A 262 -20.98 -24.61 -20.68
CA PHE A 262 -21.27 -24.98 -19.29
C PHE A 262 -20.14 -25.84 -18.70
N VAL A 263 -20.11 -25.84 -17.39
CA VAL A 263 -19.32 -26.80 -16.61
C VAL A 263 -20.26 -27.58 -15.71
N LEU A 264 -20.14 -28.90 -15.73
CA LEU A 264 -20.97 -29.80 -14.96
C LEU A 264 -20.21 -30.30 -13.73
N ASN A 265 -20.82 -30.18 -12.56
CA ASN A 265 -20.29 -30.85 -11.36
C ASN A 265 -20.68 -32.35 -11.38
N VAL A 266 -19.74 -33.16 -11.81
CA VAL A 266 -19.98 -34.60 -12.03
C VAL A 266 -20.33 -35.32 -10.73
N HIS A 267 -19.68 -35.01 -9.63
CA HIS A 267 -19.93 -35.70 -8.37
C HIS A 267 -21.37 -35.48 -7.87
N TYR A 268 -21.84 -34.24 -7.89
CA TYR A 268 -23.21 -33.93 -7.48
C TYR A 268 -24.21 -34.46 -8.49
N PHE A 269 -23.91 -34.37 -9.79
CA PHE A 269 -24.74 -34.89 -10.84
C PHE A 269 -24.93 -36.41 -10.72
N LEU A 270 -23.84 -37.19 -10.66
CA LEU A 270 -23.91 -38.66 -10.53
C LEU A 270 -24.61 -39.09 -9.24
N ARG A 271 -24.30 -38.42 -8.13
CA ARG A 271 -24.99 -38.72 -6.85
C ARG A 271 -26.48 -38.50 -6.98
N ALA A 272 -26.92 -37.39 -7.55
CA ALA A 272 -28.33 -37.08 -7.72
C ALA A 272 -29.01 -37.97 -8.78
N ALA A 273 -28.30 -38.31 -9.85
CA ALA A 273 -28.81 -39.22 -10.89
C ALA A 273 -29.07 -40.64 -10.33
N LEU A 274 -28.15 -41.15 -9.51
CA LEU A 274 -28.22 -42.53 -9.01
C LEU A 274 -29.04 -42.67 -7.75
N LEU A 275 -29.00 -41.69 -6.84
CA LEU A 275 -29.60 -41.76 -5.52
C LEU A 275 -30.74 -40.77 -5.29
N GLY A 276 -30.95 -39.83 -6.17
CA GLY A 276 -31.97 -38.78 -6.06
C GLY A 276 -33.39 -39.31 -6.30
N GLY A 277 -34.39 -38.56 -5.81
CA GLY A 277 -35.82 -38.83 -5.98
C GLY A 277 -36.33 -38.70 -7.41
N ILE A 278 -37.65 -38.67 -7.57
CA ILE A 278 -38.32 -38.63 -8.88
C ILE A 278 -38.06 -37.32 -9.64
N GLU A 279 -37.92 -36.19 -8.93
CA GLU A 279 -37.62 -34.88 -9.50
C GLU A 279 -36.09 -34.71 -9.66
N PHE A 280 -35.56 -35.14 -10.81
CA PHE A 280 -34.17 -34.93 -11.17
C PHE A 280 -34.07 -33.95 -12.33
N ASN A 281 -33.44 -32.80 -12.08
CA ASN A 281 -33.17 -31.81 -13.11
C ASN A 281 -31.69 -31.78 -13.44
N PRO A 282 -31.19 -32.30 -14.56
CA PRO A 282 -29.77 -32.35 -14.90
C PRO A 282 -29.17 -30.96 -15.09
N VAL A 283 -29.93 -29.97 -15.50
CA VAL A 283 -29.46 -28.60 -15.72
C VAL A 283 -29.10 -27.91 -14.42
N ALA A 284 -29.67 -28.33 -13.29
CA ALA A 284 -29.38 -27.74 -11.98
C ALA A 284 -27.91 -27.92 -11.52
N PHE A 285 -27.19 -28.86 -12.12
CA PHE A 285 -25.77 -29.14 -11.82
C PHE A 285 -24.80 -28.49 -12.79
N CYS A 286 -25.34 -27.70 -13.74
CA CYS A 286 -24.57 -26.97 -14.73
C CYS A 286 -24.29 -25.53 -14.26
N HIS A 287 -23.05 -25.08 -14.41
CA HIS A 287 -22.62 -23.72 -14.15
C HIS A 287 -22.17 -23.05 -15.43
N ARG A 288 -22.38 -21.74 -15.56
CA ARG A 288 -21.82 -20.95 -16.65
C ARG A 288 -20.46 -20.42 -16.21
N PRO A 289 -19.36 -20.92 -16.81
CA PRO A 289 -18.02 -20.47 -16.45
C PRO A 289 -17.73 -19.09 -17.03
N LEU A 290 -16.74 -18.41 -16.46
CA LEU A 290 -16.11 -17.27 -17.09
C LEU A 290 -15.06 -17.78 -18.09
N ILE A 291 -15.32 -17.55 -19.39
CA ILE A 291 -14.45 -18.03 -20.48
C ILE A 291 -13.43 -16.94 -20.81
N VAL A 292 -12.15 -17.33 -20.87
CA VAL A 292 -11.01 -16.49 -21.23
C VAL A 292 -10.23 -17.16 -22.35
N HIS A 293 -10.12 -16.48 -23.49
CA HIS A 293 -9.41 -17.02 -24.66
C HIS A 293 -7.94 -16.63 -24.70
N ASP A 294 -7.55 -15.54 -24.07
CA ASP A 294 -6.16 -15.10 -23.98
C ASP A 294 -5.49 -15.64 -22.70
N SER A 295 -4.58 -16.61 -22.87
CA SER A 295 -3.83 -17.20 -21.77
C SER A 295 -2.86 -16.24 -21.06
N ASN A 296 -2.53 -15.10 -21.69
CA ASN A 296 -1.65 -14.08 -21.12
C ASN A 296 -2.42 -13.00 -20.34
N GLN A 297 -3.74 -13.02 -20.38
CA GLN A 297 -4.55 -12.09 -19.61
C GLN A 297 -4.23 -12.23 -18.11
N GLN A 298 -4.06 -11.08 -17.42
CA GLN A 298 -3.77 -11.07 -15.98
C GLN A 298 -4.98 -11.55 -15.19
N LEU A 299 -4.73 -12.40 -14.21
CA LEU A 299 -5.77 -13.01 -13.38
C LEU A 299 -6.59 -11.97 -12.61
N GLY A 300 -5.97 -10.87 -12.15
CA GLY A 300 -6.67 -9.78 -11.48
C GLY A 300 -7.78 -9.16 -12.32
N GLN A 301 -7.57 -8.99 -13.63
CA GLN A 301 -8.61 -8.48 -14.54
C GLN A 301 -9.77 -9.44 -14.70
N VAL A 302 -9.54 -10.73 -14.53
CA VAL A 302 -10.54 -11.78 -14.64
C VAL A 302 -11.29 -11.94 -13.32
N LEU A 303 -10.59 -11.86 -12.19
CA LEU A 303 -11.17 -11.97 -10.84
C LEU A 303 -12.26 -10.93 -10.58
N VAL A 304 -12.08 -9.70 -11.05
CA VAL A 304 -13.10 -8.63 -10.92
C VAL A 304 -14.44 -9.00 -11.58
N ARG A 305 -14.41 -9.95 -12.55
CA ARG A 305 -15.59 -10.41 -13.28
C ARG A 305 -16.22 -11.66 -12.67
N LEU A 306 -15.59 -12.28 -11.67
CA LEU A 306 -16.16 -13.43 -10.95
C LEU A 306 -17.33 -12.96 -10.07
N THR A 307 -18.36 -13.80 -10.00
CA THR A 307 -19.48 -13.61 -9.11
C THR A 307 -19.42 -14.70 -8.05
N VAL A 308 -19.08 -14.32 -6.81
CA VAL A 308 -19.06 -15.25 -5.69
C VAL A 308 -20.48 -15.48 -5.21
N GLN A 309 -20.95 -16.73 -5.28
CA GLN A 309 -22.22 -17.15 -4.71
C GLN A 309 -21.95 -18.13 -3.58
N SER A 310 -22.34 -17.80 -2.35
CA SER A 310 -22.29 -18.72 -1.23
C SER A 310 -23.54 -19.61 -1.21
N GLU A 311 -23.42 -20.84 -0.70
CA GLU A 311 -24.57 -21.74 -0.51
C GLU A 311 -25.53 -21.25 0.57
N HIS A 312 -25.00 -20.58 1.58
CA HIS A 312 -25.76 -19.96 2.66
C HIS A 312 -25.45 -18.46 2.72
N PHE A 313 -26.45 -17.64 3.02
CA PHE A 313 -26.34 -16.19 3.04
C PHE A 313 -25.30 -15.66 4.06
N GLU A 314 -24.98 -16.48 5.08
CA GLU A 314 -23.97 -16.17 6.11
C GLU A 314 -22.61 -16.84 5.85
N ASP A 315 -22.51 -17.67 4.80
CA ASP A 315 -21.25 -18.33 4.41
C ASP A 315 -20.52 -17.50 3.34
N ASP A 316 -19.39 -16.92 3.72
CA ASP A 316 -18.47 -16.28 2.78
C ASP A 316 -17.60 -17.29 2.00
N VAL A 317 -18.04 -18.54 1.89
CA VAL A 317 -17.28 -19.58 1.20
C VAL A 317 -17.45 -19.44 -0.31
N VAL A 318 -16.31 -19.30 -0.99
CA VAL A 318 -16.25 -19.31 -2.47
C VAL A 318 -16.57 -20.72 -2.95
N ASP A 319 -17.80 -20.96 -3.34
CA ASP A 319 -18.25 -22.21 -3.95
C ASP A 319 -18.71 -21.94 -5.39
N LYS A 320 -18.33 -22.82 -6.33
CA LYS A 320 -18.81 -22.83 -7.72
C LYS A 320 -18.26 -21.72 -8.66
N ASP A 321 -17.23 -20.99 -8.26
CA ASP A 321 -16.57 -20.01 -9.14
C ASP A 321 -15.56 -20.68 -10.05
N ILE A 322 -15.84 -20.69 -11.34
CA ILE A 322 -15.04 -21.40 -12.33
C ILE A 322 -14.64 -20.48 -13.47
N ILE A 323 -13.33 -20.45 -13.73
CA ILE A 323 -12.75 -19.80 -14.90
C ILE A 323 -12.28 -20.89 -15.86
N LEU A 324 -12.67 -20.79 -17.11
CA LEU A 324 -12.14 -21.63 -18.18
C LEU A 324 -11.21 -20.81 -19.07
N VAL A 325 -9.94 -21.22 -19.12
CA VAL A 325 -8.99 -20.71 -20.11
C VAL A 325 -9.13 -21.58 -21.35
N TRP A 326 -9.68 -21.01 -22.41
CA TRP A 326 -9.98 -21.70 -23.65
C TRP A 326 -9.05 -21.22 -24.77
N SER A 327 -7.80 -21.67 -24.69
CA SER A 327 -6.71 -21.36 -25.61
C SER A 327 -6.04 -22.66 -26.06
N ASP A 328 -4.86 -22.58 -26.66
CA ASP A 328 -4.09 -23.77 -27.07
C ASP A 328 -3.85 -24.72 -25.87
N SER A 329 -3.58 -24.19 -24.69
CA SER A 329 -3.54 -24.95 -23.45
C SER A 329 -4.81 -24.71 -22.64
N LYS A 330 -5.79 -25.61 -22.79
CA LYS A 330 -7.07 -25.53 -22.07
C LYS A 330 -6.88 -25.79 -20.59
N ARG A 331 -7.39 -24.90 -19.71
CA ARG A 331 -7.26 -25.02 -18.27
C ARG A 331 -8.56 -24.67 -17.57
N ILE A 332 -8.71 -25.19 -16.36
CA ILE A 332 -9.80 -24.86 -15.45
C ILE A 332 -9.19 -24.26 -14.18
N ILE A 333 -9.69 -23.12 -13.74
CA ILE A 333 -9.32 -22.48 -12.49
C ILE A 333 -10.55 -22.45 -11.60
N THR A 334 -10.43 -23.00 -10.41
CA THR A 334 -11.50 -23.06 -9.42
C THR A 334 -11.17 -22.19 -8.20
N GLY A 335 -12.17 -21.92 -7.34
CA GLY A 335 -11.94 -21.23 -6.08
C GLY A 335 -10.89 -21.92 -5.21
N SER A 336 -10.79 -23.25 -5.27
CA SER A 336 -9.76 -24.03 -4.56
C SER A 336 -8.34 -23.72 -5.02
N ASP A 337 -8.14 -23.49 -6.33
CA ASP A 337 -6.83 -23.12 -6.88
C ASP A 337 -6.43 -21.73 -6.41
N LEU A 338 -7.37 -20.78 -6.46
CA LEU A 338 -7.16 -19.41 -5.99
C LEU A 338 -6.85 -19.39 -4.49
N LEU A 339 -7.63 -20.11 -3.69
CA LEU A 339 -7.41 -20.23 -2.25
C LEU A 339 -6.06 -20.89 -1.93
N GLY A 340 -5.72 -21.99 -2.63
CA GLY A 340 -4.44 -22.66 -2.48
C GLY A 340 -3.25 -21.76 -2.77
N ARG A 341 -3.41 -20.83 -3.72
CA ARG A 341 -2.38 -19.84 -4.00
C ARG A 341 -2.31 -18.73 -2.94
N LEU A 342 -3.45 -18.22 -2.49
CA LEU A 342 -3.52 -17.21 -1.42
C LEU A 342 -2.91 -17.71 -0.11
N LEU A 343 -3.11 -18.97 0.21
CA LEU A 343 -2.60 -19.61 1.42
C LEU A 343 -1.19 -20.21 1.24
N ARG A 344 -0.55 -19.99 0.11
CA ARG A 344 0.79 -20.54 -0.16
C ARG A 344 1.82 -19.98 0.85
N GLY A 345 2.54 -20.90 1.52
CA GLY A 345 3.51 -20.53 2.55
C GLY A 345 2.91 -20.23 3.92
N ILE A 346 1.57 -20.17 4.03
CA ILE A 346 0.83 -20.06 5.29
C ILE A 346 0.47 -21.45 5.79
N THR A 347 -0.11 -22.28 4.92
CA THR A 347 -0.47 -23.67 5.24
C THR A 347 0.71 -24.61 5.01
N ARG A 348 0.83 -25.65 5.87
CA ARG A 348 1.79 -26.74 5.64
C ARG A 348 1.32 -27.52 4.41
N ARG A 349 2.17 -27.65 3.39
CA ARG A 349 1.98 -28.68 2.36
C ARG A 349 2.26 -30.02 3.01
N GLU A 350 1.27 -30.87 3.14
CA GLU A 350 1.54 -32.28 3.24
C GLU A 350 2.23 -32.71 1.91
N PRO A 351 3.35 -33.45 1.98
CA PRO A 351 3.92 -34.03 0.78
C PRO A 351 2.85 -34.90 0.14
N SER A 352 2.54 -34.62 -1.13
CA SER A 352 1.67 -35.46 -1.96
C SER A 352 2.34 -36.81 -2.18
N GLY A 353 2.19 -37.73 -1.26
CA GLY A 353 2.86 -39.02 -1.21
C GLY A 353 2.64 -39.68 0.14
N GLY A 354 1.38 -39.69 0.63
CA GLY A 354 1.01 -40.65 1.65
C GLY A 354 1.13 -42.07 1.09
N PRO A 355 1.63 -43.05 1.87
CA PRO A 355 1.63 -44.43 1.42
C PRO A 355 0.19 -44.85 1.08
N PRO A 356 0.00 -45.75 0.09
CA PRO A 356 -1.32 -46.25 -0.23
C PRO A 356 -1.92 -46.85 1.05
N ILE A 357 -3.16 -46.44 1.33
CA ILE A 357 -3.92 -47.06 2.43
C ILE A 357 -4.03 -48.53 2.06
N GLU A 358 -3.21 -49.38 2.66
CA GLU A 358 -3.42 -50.81 2.66
C GLU A 358 -4.74 -51.09 3.38
N LEU A 359 -5.78 -51.35 2.60
CA LEU A 359 -7.00 -51.95 3.11
C LEU A 359 -6.59 -53.33 3.61
N ALA A 360 -6.52 -53.48 4.93
CA ALA A 360 -6.35 -54.78 5.57
C ALA A 360 -7.54 -55.70 5.20
N PRO A 361 -7.30 -57.00 5.07
CA PRO A 361 -8.23 -58.02 4.57
C PRO A 361 -9.47 -58.20 5.45
#